data_6c5e82e95fe5d00dff00bf88af25fa73
#
_entry.id   6c5e82e95fe5d00dff00bf88af25fa73
#
_cell.length_a   1.000
_cell.length_b   1.000
_cell.length_c   1.000
_cell.angle_alpha   90.00
_cell.angle_beta   90.00
_cell.angle_gamma   90.00
#
_symmetry.space_group_name_H-M   'P 1'
#
loop_
_entity.id
_entity.type
_entity.pdbx_description
1 polymer ?
#
loop_
_entity_poly.entity_id
_entity_poly.type
_entity_poly.pdbx_seq_one_letter_code
_entity_poly.pdbx_strand_id
1 'polypeptide(L)'
;MPVVTVFEQHAQHYDDWFDGHESVYQAEVAALRKFVPATGLGIEVGVGTGRFAVPLGVEFGIDPSRRMLQKARRRGLSVCQAVGERLPVRDAQFDLVLLVTVICFVDDVPTLFRELRRVLKRDGQLVIGFINRDSELGRSYESRKEASMFYRDARFYSVAEVADWVKEAGFGSLRFCETLFGGPTEFSARGLEVREGYSDGAFVVLCTRNT
;
A
#
# COMPACT_ATOMS: atom_id res chain seq x y z
N MET A 1 -10.67 6.89 15.59
CA MET A 1 -10.00 6.83 14.26
C MET A 1 -10.90 7.45 13.21
N PRO A 2 -10.78 8.76 12.92
CA PRO A 2 -11.64 9.45 11.92
C PRO A 2 -11.48 8.85 10.51
N VAL A 3 -10.26 8.42 10.18
CA VAL A 3 -9.91 7.88 8.87
C VAL A 3 -10.68 6.60 8.53
N VAL A 4 -10.85 5.68 9.49
CA VAL A 4 -11.61 4.43 9.26
C VAL A 4 -13.06 4.72 8.90
N THR A 5 -13.64 5.80 9.44
CA THR A 5 -15.04 6.15 9.23
C THR A 5 -15.35 6.48 7.78
N VAL A 6 -14.48 7.20 7.08
CA VAL A 6 -14.71 7.56 5.68
C VAL A 6 -14.69 6.32 4.78
N PHE A 7 -13.76 5.40 5.00
CA PHE A 7 -13.69 4.14 4.26
C PHE A 7 -14.86 3.21 4.59
N GLU A 8 -15.32 3.19 5.84
CA GLU A 8 -16.52 2.45 6.24
C GLU A 8 -17.77 2.99 5.55
N GLN A 9 -17.94 4.31 5.46
CA GLN A 9 -19.12 4.92 4.86
C GLN A 9 -19.13 4.89 3.33
N HIS A 10 -17.97 4.99 2.69
CA HIS A 10 -17.82 5.22 1.26
C HIS A 10 -17.07 4.09 0.53
N ALA A 11 -17.13 2.85 1.04
CA ALA A 11 -16.44 1.70 0.46
C ALA A 11 -16.80 1.41 -1.01
N GLN A 12 -18.03 1.73 -1.44
CA GLN A 12 -18.41 1.60 -2.86
C GLN A 12 -17.73 2.67 -3.71
N HIS A 13 -17.79 3.93 -3.29
CA HIS A 13 -17.16 5.04 -4.01
C HIS A 13 -15.65 4.86 -4.16
N TYR A 14 -14.98 4.38 -3.10
CA TYR A 14 -13.57 4.00 -3.15
C TYR A 14 -13.30 2.92 -4.19
N ASP A 15 -14.15 1.90 -4.23
CA ASP A 15 -13.99 0.77 -5.15
C ASP A 15 -14.23 1.16 -6.61
N ASP A 16 -15.21 2.04 -6.86
CA ASP A 16 -15.58 2.52 -8.20
C ASP A 16 -14.48 3.44 -8.79
N TRP A 17 -13.64 4.05 -7.92
CA TRP A 17 -12.53 4.88 -8.37
C TRP A 17 -11.57 4.12 -9.28
N PHE A 18 -11.27 2.87 -8.96
CA PHE A 18 -10.35 2.03 -9.74
C PHE A 18 -10.88 1.73 -11.16
N ASP A 19 -12.19 1.59 -11.28
CA ASP A 19 -12.83 1.34 -12.59
C ASP A 19 -12.79 2.61 -13.48
N GLY A 20 -12.84 3.79 -12.86
CA GLY A 20 -12.68 5.09 -13.55
C GLY A 20 -11.23 5.48 -13.84
N HIS A 21 -10.25 4.82 -13.22
CA HIS A 21 -8.81 5.15 -13.31
C HIS A 21 -7.97 3.91 -13.64
N GLU A 22 -8.46 3.06 -14.54
CA GLU A 22 -7.88 1.76 -14.86
C GLU A 22 -6.38 1.85 -15.23
N SER A 23 -5.97 2.84 -16.03
CA SER A 23 -4.57 3.00 -16.44
C SER A 23 -3.63 3.29 -15.25
N VAL A 24 -4.07 4.12 -14.30
CA VAL A 24 -3.33 4.42 -13.07
C VAL A 24 -3.21 3.16 -12.22
N TYR A 25 -4.32 2.50 -11.97
CA TYR A 25 -4.38 1.26 -11.20
C TYR A 25 -3.49 0.15 -11.79
N GLN A 26 -3.53 -0.05 -13.10
CA GLN A 26 -2.70 -1.07 -13.76
C GLN A 26 -1.20 -0.74 -13.69
N ALA A 27 -0.82 0.55 -13.73
CA ALA A 27 0.56 0.97 -13.55
C ALA A 27 1.05 0.67 -12.12
N GLU A 28 0.23 0.93 -11.10
CA GLU A 28 0.54 0.60 -9.70
C GLU A 28 0.68 -0.90 -9.49
N VAL A 29 -0.25 -1.71 -10.03
CA VAL A 29 -0.17 -3.18 -9.99
C VAL A 29 1.08 -3.69 -10.69
N ALA A 30 1.45 -3.12 -11.85
CA ALA A 30 2.66 -3.51 -12.59
C ALA A 30 3.94 -3.21 -11.79
N ALA A 31 4.00 -2.06 -11.11
CA ALA A 31 5.13 -1.70 -10.26
C ALA A 31 5.26 -2.66 -9.05
N LEU A 32 4.16 -2.94 -8.36
CA LEU A 32 4.12 -3.89 -7.24
C LEU A 32 4.54 -5.30 -7.66
N ARG A 33 4.07 -5.76 -8.82
CA ARG A 33 4.37 -7.10 -9.36
C ARG A 33 5.86 -7.34 -9.60
N LYS A 34 6.67 -6.30 -9.79
CA LYS A 34 8.14 -6.44 -9.89
C LYS A 34 8.77 -7.05 -8.64
N PHE A 35 8.13 -6.87 -7.49
CA PHE A 35 8.67 -7.30 -6.21
C PHE A 35 7.85 -8.38 -5.52
N VAL A 36 6.59 -8.57 -5.87
CA VAL A 36 5.76 -9.62 -5.27
C VAL A 36 6.21 -10.99 -5.77
N PRO A 37 6.60 -11.93 -4.88
CA PRO A 37 7.04 -13.25 -5.29
C PRO A 37 5.88 -14.07 -5.86
N ALA A 38 6.20 -14.96 -6.82
CA ALA A 38 5.19 -15.79 -7.47
C ALA A 38 4.60 -16.88 -6.54
N THR A 39 5.27 -17.18 -5.44
CA THR A 39 4.88 -18.24 -4.49
C THR A 39 5.15 -17.79 -3.06
N GLY A 40 4.46 -18.42 -2.12
CA GLY A 40 4.58 -18.11 -0.70
C GLY A 40 3.26 -17.62 -0.11
N LEU A 41 3.16 -17.67 1.22
CA LEU A 41 2.00 -17.20 1.95
C LEU A 41 2.08 -15.68 2.12
N GLY A 42 1.20 -14.95 1.46
CA GLY A 42 1.14 -13.49 1.51
C GLY A 42 -0.02 -12.94 2.31
N ILE A 43 0.17 -11.76 2.88
CA ILE A 43 -0.89 -10.97 3.52
C ILE A 43 -0.80 -9.52 3.08
N GLU A 44 -1.94 -8.89 2.80
CA GLU A 44 -2.02 -7.43 2.61
C GLU A 44 -2.59 -6.76 3.87
N VAL A 45 -1.82 -5.83 4.43
CA VAL A 45 -2.24 -5.00 5.58
C VAL A 45 -2.83 -3.70 5.04
N GLY A 46 -4.08 -3.40 5.42
CA GLY A 46 -4.88 -2.36 4.79
C GLY A 46 -5.43 -2.81 3.44
N VAL A 47 -5.94 -4.05 3.38
CA VAL A 47 -6.38 -4.68 2.13
C VAL A 47 -7.52 -3.94 1.42
N GLY A 48 -8.24 -3.08 2.13
CA GLY A 48 -9.38 -2.35 1.60
C GLY A 48 -10.41 -3.30 0.95
N THR A 49 -10.73 -3.03 -0.30
CA THR A 49 -11.66 -3.87 -1.08
C THR A 49 -10.97 -5.06 -1.78
N GLY A 50 -9.65 -5.23 -1.62
CA GLY A 50 -8.88 -6.33 -2.22
C GLY A 50 -8.40 -6.09 -3.65
N ARG A 51 -8.39 -4.83 -4.09
CA ARG A 51 -8.00 -4.47 -5.46
C ARG A 51 -6.54 -4.81 -5.78
N PHE A 52 -5.63 -4.74 -4.81
CA PHE A 52 -4.23 -5.09 -5.03
C PHE A 52 -3.93 -6.56 -4.69
N ALA A 53 -4.48 -7.08 -3.59
CA ALA A 53 -4.26 -8.48 -3.18
C ALA A 53 -4.59 -9.48 -4.31
N VAL A 54 -5.78 -9.35 -4.90
CA VAL A 54 -6.27 -10.33 -5.90
C VAL A 54 -5.34 -10.46 -7.13
N PRO A 55 -5.03 -9.40 -7.88
CA PRO A 55 -4.18 -9.52 -9.05
C PRO A 55 -2.72 -9.87 -8.73
N LEU A 56 -2.30 -9.68 -7.47
CA LEU A 56 -0.95 -10.01 -7.00
C LEU A 56 -0.87 -11.40 -6.35
N GLY A 57 -1.99 -12.15 -6.29
CA GLY A 57 -2.01 -13.52 -5.75
C GLY A 57 -1.88 -13.58 -4.23
N VAL A 58 -2.19 -12.50 -3.52
CA VAL A 58 -2.22 -12.46 -2.06
C VAL A 58 -3.59 -12.93 -1.57
N GLU A 59 -3.63 -13.93 -0.69
CA GLU A 59 -4.87 -14.60 -0.28
C GLU A 59 -5.48 -14.04 1.02
N PHE A 60 -4.64 -13.43 1.86
CA PHE A 60 -5.03 -12.93 3.18
C PHE A 60 -5.02 -11.41 3.21
N GLY A 61 -5.98 -10.83 3.94
CA GLY A 61 -6.06 -9.39 4.09
C GLY A 61 -6.53 -8.94 5.47
N ILE A 62 -6.03 -7.80 5.91
CA ILE A 62 -6.45 -7.13 7.15
C ILE A 62 -6.84 -5.69 6.83
N ASP A 63 -7.96 -5.25 7.39
CA ASP A 63 -8.43 -3.87 7.27
C ASP A 63 -9.29 -3.51 8.48
N PRO A 64 -9.26 -2.29 9.01
CA PRO A 64 -10.14 -1.89 10.10
C PRO A 64 -11.61 -1.69 9.68
N SER A 65 -11.88 -1.43 8.39
CA SER A 65 -13.24 -1.21 7.87
C SER A 65 -13.94 -2.53 7.53
N ARG A 66 -15.05 -2.78 8.20
CA ARG A 66 -15.88 -3.96 7.95
C ARG A 66 -16.48 -3.97 6.53
N ARG A 67 -16.88 -2.81 6.01
CA ARG A 67 -17.45 -2.70 4.66
C ARG A 67 -16.43 -2.94 3.57
N MET A 68 -15.19 -2.49 3.76
CA MET A 68 -14.07 -2.83 2.89
C MET A 68 -13.87 -4.35 2.85
N LEU A 69 -13.78 -4.99 4.01
CA LEU A 69 -13.60 -6.43 4.14
C LEU A 69 -14.74 -7.25 3.53
N GLN A 70 -15.98 -6.76 3.55
CA GLN A 70 -17.09 -7.43 2.88
C GLN A 70 -16.87 -7.51 1.36
N LYS A 71 -16.30 -6.46 0.75
CA LYS A 71 -15.96 -6.46 -0.68
C LYS A 71 -14.78 -7.37 -0.98
N ALA A 72 -13.73 -7.31 -0.15
CA ALA A 72 -12.57 -8.19 -0.28
C ALA A 72 -12.96 -9.68 -0.19
N ARG A 73 -13.86 -10.06 0.73
CA ARG A 73 -14.41 -11.42 0.81
C ARG A 73 -15.15 -11.85 -0.47
N ARG A 74 -15.93 -10.94 -1.07
CA ARG A 74 -16.64 -11.24 -2.34
C ARG A 74 -15.65 -11.47 -3.50
N ARG A 75 -14.43 -10.96 -3.39
CA ARG A 75 -13.32 -11.22 -4.31
C ARG A 75 -12.53 -12.50 -3.99
N GLY A 76 -12.96 -13.26 -2.97
CA GLY A 76 -12.35 -14.55 -2.60
C GLY A 76 -11.25 -14.46 -1.54
N LEU A 77 -10.99 -13.31 -0.94
CA LEU A 77 -9.95 -13.15 0.07
C LEU A 77 -10.39 -13.67 1.45
N SER A 78 -9.45 -14.28 2.16
CA SER A 78 -9.56 -14.57 3.59
C SER A 78 -9.19 -13.33 4.39
N VAL A 79 -10.14 -12.71 5.10
CA VAL A 79 -9.92 -11.41 5.72
C VAL A 79 -10.27 -11.37 7.20
N CYS A 80 -9.52 -10.55 7.96
CA CYS A 80 -9.72 -10.29 9.38
C CYS A 80 -9.78 -8.78 9.66
N GLN A 81 -10.67 -8.37 10.57
CA GLN A 81 -10.79 -6.96 10.97
C GLN A 81 -9.77 -6.64 12.05
N ALA A 82 -8.78 -5.79 11.72
CA ALA A 82 -7.80 -5.27 12.67
C ALA A 82 -7.10 -4.04 12.10
N VAL A 83 -6.28 -3.38 12.92
CA VAL A 83 -5.38 -2.29 12.53
C VAL A 83 -3.96 -2.82 12.32
N GLY A 84 -3.17 -2.12 11.49
CA GLY A 84 -1.80 -2.53 11.15
C GLY A 84 -0.84 -2.52 12.33
N GLU A 85 -1.09 -1.66 13.32
CA GLU A 85 -0.29 -1.53 14.55
C GLU A 85 -0.51 -2.68 15.56
N ARG A 86 -1.50 -3.55 15.29
CA ARG A 86 -1.78 -4.73 16.14
C ARG A 86 -2.39 -5.84 15.30
N LEU A 87 -1.55 -6.63 14.68
CA LEU A 87 -1.97 -7.71 13.79
C LEU A 87 -2.35 -8.97 14.58
N PRO A 88 -3.58 -9.52 14.39
CA PRO A 88 -4.06 -10.70 15.12
C PRO A 88 -3.55 -12.01 14.50
N VAL A 89 -2.27 -12.04 14.16
CA VAL A 89 -1.59 -13.17 13.53
C VAL A 89 -0.31 -13.51 14.28
N ARG A 90 0.16 -14.74 14.14
CA ARG A 90 1.36 -15.24 14.82
C ARG A 90 2.63 -14.64 14.24
N ASP A 91 3.71 -14.69 15.02
CA ASP A 91 5.05 -14.33 14.57
C ASP A 91 5.50 -15.25 13.44
N ALA A 92 6.31 -14.71 12.53
CA ALA A 92 6.97 -15.46 11.46
C ALA A 92 6.01 -16.36 10.65
N GLN A 93 4.84 -15.85 10.29
CA GLN A 93 3.82 -16.64 9.59
C GLN A 93 3.89 -16.45 8.07
N PHE A 94 4.25 -15.25 7.57
CA PHE A 94 4.12 -14.89 6.16
C PHE A 94 5.46 -14.82 5.44
N ASP A 95 5.45 -15.24 4.18
CA ASP A 95 6.57 -15.07 3.25
C ASP A 95 6.57 -13.67 2.61
N LEU A 96 5.38 -13.06 2.52
CA LEU A 96 5.14 -11.72 1.97
C LEU A 96 4.19 -10.93 2.86
N VAL A 97 4.56 -9.68 3.15
CA VAL A 97 3.63 -8.64 3.60
C VAL A 97 3.56 -7.56 2.54
N LEU A 98 2.35 -7.26 2.10
CA LEU A 98 2.04 -6.19 1.16
C LEU A 98 1.35 -5.04 1.92
N LEU A 99 1.76 -3.79 1.64
CA LEU A 99 1.20 -2.57 2.20
C LEU A 99 1.05 -1.54 1.07
N VAL A 100 -0.18 -1.25 0.62
CA VAL A 100 -0.41 -0.36 -0.53
C VAL A 100 -1.27 0.82 -0.14
N THR A 101 -0.73 2.04 -0.26
CA THR A 101 -1.39 3.32 0.07
C THR A 101 -2.00 3.40 1.48
N VAL A 102 -1.44 2.66 2.44
CA VAL A 102 -1.93 2.57 3.82
C VAL A 102 -1.15 3.45 4.79
N ILE A 103 0.18 3.56 4.58
CA ILE A 103 1.08 4.24 5.53
C ILE A 103 0.63 5.68 5.84
N CYS A 104 -0.03 6.35 4.89
CA CYS A 104 -0.54 7.71 5.06
C CYS A 104 -1.74 7.81 6.02
N PHE A 105 -2.32 6.69 6.45
CA PHE A 105 -3.49 6.63 7.33
C PHE A 105 -3.18 6.02 8.71
N VAL A 106 -1.95 5.64 8.96
CA VAL A 106 -1.52 4.98 10.19
C VAL A 106 -1.21 6.01 11.28
N ASP A 107 -1.67 5.78 12.50
CA ASP A 107 -1.43 6.67 13.64
C ASP A 107 -0.01 6.53 14.20
N ASP A 108 0.53 5.30 14.29
CA ASP A 108 1.86 4.97 14.80
C ASP A 108 2.66 4.13 13.80
N VAL A 109 3.34 4.82 12.88
CA VAL A 109 4.14 4.19 11.81
C VAL A 109 5.27 3.30 12.35
N PRO A 110 6.05 3.70 13.38
CA PRO A 110 7.05 2.81 14.00
C PRO A 110 6.44 1.51 14.54
N THR A 111 5.27 1.56 15.17
CA THR A 111 4.59 0.36 15.66
C THR A 111 4.09 -0.51 14.52
N LEU A 112 3.55 0.08 13.45
CA LEU A 112 3.20 -0.65 12.24
C LEU A 112 4.41 -1.46 11.74
N PHE A 113 5.56 -0.85 11.51
CA PHE A 113 6.73 -1.55 10.95
C PHE A 113 7.26 -2.65 11.86
N ARG A 114 7.18 -2.50 13.19
CA ARG A 114 7.50 -3.58 14.13
C ARG A 114 6.57 -4.78 13.96
N GLU A 115 5.26 -4.54 13.81
CA GLU A 115 4.27 -5.59 13.57
C GLU A 115 4.47 -6.28 12.21
N LEU A 116 4.71 -5.51 11.13
CA LEU A 116 5.01 -6.07 9.82
C LEU A 116 6.24 -6.98 9.87
N ARG A 117 7.29 -6.56 10.59
CA ARG A 117 8.48 -7.38 10.79
C ARG A 117 8.21 -8.63 11.62
N ARG A 118 7.44 -8.52 12.71
CA ARG A 118 7.09 -9.63 13.59
C ARG A 118 6.38 -10.75 12.84
N VAL A 119 5.43 -10.42 11.96
CA VAL A 119 4.62 -11.41 11.25
C VAL A 119 5.32 -12.05 10.05
N LEU A 120 6.38 -11.41 9.54
CA LEU A 120 7.21 -11.94 8.47
C LEU A 120 8.13 -13.04 8.98
N LYS A 121 8.24 -14.11 8.21
CA LYS A 121 9.29 -15.12 8.40
C LYS A 121 10.67 -14.48 8.22
N ARG A 122 11.70 -15.16 8.70
CA ARG A 122 13.07 -14.85 8.31
C ARG A 122 13.19 -14.96 6.79
N ASP A 123 13.87 -14.00 6.17
CA ASP A 123 13.99 -13.81 4.71
C ASP A 123 12.66 -13.49 4.01
N GLY A 124 11.55 -13.39 4.76
CA GLY A 124 10.26 -12.92 4.25
C GLY A 124 10.34 -11.49 3.71
N GLN A 125 9.49 -11.17 2.77
CA GLN A 125 9.57 -9.95 1.99
C GLN A 125 8.48 -8.95 2.40
N LEU A 126 8.88 -7.70 2.61
CA LEU A 126 7.98 -6.55 2.74
C LEU A 126 7.97 -5.77 1.43
N VAL A 127 6.77 -5.53 0.89
CA VAL A 127 6.56 -4.70 -0.30
C VAL A 127 5.60 -3.58 0.08
N ILE A 128 6.03 -2.34 -0.12
CA ILE A 128 5.26 -1.13 0.21
C ILE A 128 5.08 -0.30 -1.04
N GLY A 129 3.82 -0.04 -1.44
CA GLY A 129 3.48 0.93 -2.47
C GLY A 129 2.86 2.19 -1.86
N PHE A 130 3.35 3.36 -2.21
CA PHE A 130 2.86 4.63 -1.66
C PHE A 130 3.04 5.80 -2.63
N ILE A 131 2.24 6.83 -2.44
CA ILE A 131 2.40 8.11 -3.16
C ILE A 131 3.53 8.89 -2.50
N ASN A 132 4.58 9.18 -3.26
CA ASN A 132 5.70 10.00 -2.81
C ASN A 132 5.25 11.46 -2.66
N ARG A 133 5.32 11.99 -1.43
CA ARG A 133 4.98 13.39 -1.13
C ARG A 133 5.72 14.39 -2.03
N ASP A 134 6.97 14.10 -2.37
CA ASP A 134 7.84 15.00 -3.10
C ASP A 134 7.62 14.94 -4.63
N SER A 135 6.74 14.07 -5.13
CA SER A 135 6.28 14.04 -6.51
C SER A 135 5.29 15.17 -6.83
N GLU A 136 5.03 15.41 -8.11
CA GLU A 136 4.02 16.40 -8.53
C GLU A 136 2.62 16.02 -8.00
N LEU A 137 2.22 14.74 -8.13
CA LEU A 137 0.96 14.23 -7.60
C LEU A 137 0.88 14.34 -6.08
N GLY A 138 1.96 13.97 -5.37
CA GLY A 138 2.01 14.05 -3.90
C GLY A 138 1.83 15.48 -3.39
N ARG A 139 2.52 16.45 -3.99
CA ARG A 139 2.33 17.88 -3.68
C ARG A 139 0.91 18.36 -4.00
N SER A 140 0.33 17.90 -5.11
CA SER A 140 -1.05 18.21 -5.47
C SER A 140 -2.04 17.66 -4.45
N TYR A 141 -1.85 16.42 -3.98
CA TYR A 141 -2.70 15.83 -2.94
C TYR A 141 -2.57 16.58 -1.61
N GLU A 142 -1.35 16.90 -1.18
CA GLU A 142 -1.11 17.65 0.06
C GLU A 142 -1.77 19.06 0.02
N SER A 143 -1.69 19.75 -1.11
CA SER A 143 -2.28 21.09 -1.26
C SER A 143 -3.81 21.09 -1.32
N ARG A 144 -4.44 19.99 -1.71
CA ARG A 144 -5.91 19.86 -1.88
C ARG A 144 -6.57 18.91 -0.91
N LYS A 145 -5.84 18.37 0.05
CA LYS A 145 -6.32 17.28 0.92
C LYS A 145 -7.58 17.66 1.71
N GLU A 146 -7.73 18.93 2.13
CA GLU A 146 -8.91 19.38 2.87
C GLU A 146 -10.22 19.23 2.08
N ALA A 147 -10.16 19.33 0.75
CA ALA A 147 -11.29 19.13 -0.14
C ALA A 147 -11.48 17.64 -0.54
N SER A 148 -10.52 16.77 -0.21
CA SER A 148 -10.59 15.36 -0.55
C SER A 148 -11.44 14.58 0.46
N MET A 149 -12.33 13.75 -0.04
CA MET A 149 -13.12 12.85 0.80
C MET A 149 -12.23 11.83 1.54
N PHE A 150 -11.26 11.22 0.85
CA PHE A 150 -10.45 10.14 1.41
C PHE A 150 -9.13 10.62 2.01
N TYR A 151 -8.52 11.69 1.48
CA TYR A 151 -7.18 12.12 1.87
C TYR A 151 -7.14 13.30 2.85
N ARG A 152 -8.30 13.79 3.34
CA ARG A 152 -8.37 14.91 4.28
C ARG A 152 -7.45 14.73 5.50
N ASP A 153 -7.48 13.53 6.08
CA ASP A 153 -6.70 13.18 7.27
C ASP A 153 -5.42 12.41 6.93
N ALA A 154 -5.08 12.27 5.64
CA ALA A 154 -3.88 11.57 5.21
C ALA A 154 -2.61 12.39 5.51
N ARG A 155 -1.51 11.67 5.82
CA ARG A 155 -0.16 12.21 5.93
C ARG A 155 0.71 11.59 4.84
N PHE A 156 1.04 12.35 3.83
CA PHE A 156 1.95 11.86 2.80
C PHE A 156 3.40 11.94 3.26
N TYR A 157 4.21 11.00 2.84
CA TYR A 157 5.61 10.86 3.25
C TYR A 157 6.53 10.86 2.03
N SER A 158 7.77 11.33 2.23
CA SER A 158 8.83 11.19 1.24
C SER A 158 9.39 9.78 1.25
N VAL A 159 10.10 9.42 0.19
CA VAL A 159 10.80 8.13 0.11
C VAL A 159 11.83 7.98 1.23
N ALA A 160 12.52 9.07 1.60
CA ALA A 160 13.52 9.07 2.66
C ALA A 160 12.89 8.72 4.03
N GLU A 161 11.77 9.37 4.39
CA GLU A 161 11.07 9.08 5.65
C GLU A 161 10.63 7.62 5.74
N VAL A 162 10.04 7.07 4.67
CA VAL A 162 9.63 5.67 4.64
C VAL A 162 10.83 4.73 4.75
N ALA A 163 11.91 5.02 4.03
CA ALA A 163 13.15 4.24 4.07
C ALA A 163 13.78 4.22 5.46
N ASP A 164 13.76 5.34 6.17
CA ASP A 164 14.33 5.45 7.51
C ASP A 164 13.53 4.61 8.52
N TRP A 165 12.20 4.66 8.53
CA TRP A 165 11.39 3.79 9.40
C TRP A 165 11.59 2.30 9.12
N VAL A 166 11.71 1.92 7.84
CA VAL A 166 12.00 0.53 7.46
C VAL A 166 13.36 0.08 8.02
N LYS A 167 14.39 0.91 7.92
CA LYS A 167 15.74 0.63 8.49
C LYS A 167 15.69 0.59 10.02
N GLU A 168 15.04 1.56 10.67
CA GLU A 168 14.89 1.62 12.13
C GLU A 168 14.17 0.39 12.68
N ALA A 169 13.21 -0.16 11.95
CA ALA A 169 12.55 -1.42 12.29
C ALA A 169 13.46 -2.65 12.10
N GLY A 170 14.67 -2.49 11.53
CA GLY A 170 15.68 -3.55 11.38
C GLY A 170 15.49 -4.43 10.15
N PHE A 171 14.88 -3.91 9.10
CA PHE A 171 14.84 -4.59 7.80
C PHE A 171 16.17 -4.46 7.05
N GLY A 172 16.38 -5.36 6.08
CA GLY A 172 17.61 -5.43 5.29
C GLY A 172 17.72 -4.38 4.19
N SER A 173 18.42 -4.72 3.12
CA SER A 173 18.65 -3.82 1.98
C SER A 173 17.36 -3.41 1.31
N LEU A 174 17.28 -2.15 0.89
CA LEU A 174 16.13 -1.57 0.22
C LEU A 174 16.31 -1.61 -1.31
N ARG A 175 15.26 -1.97 -2.00
CA ARG A 175 15.13 -1.88 -3.46
C ARG A 175 13.91 -1.05 -3.78
N PHE A 176 13.95 -0.32 -4.88
CA PHE A 176 12.88 0.58 -5.28
C PHE A 176 12.54 0.41 -6.76
N CYS A 177 11.29 0.67 -7.08
CA CYS A 177 10.87 1.06 -8.42
C CYS A 177 9.78 2.12 -8.32
N GLU A 178 9.51 2.79 -9.42
CA GLU A 178 8.52 3.87 -9.48
C GLU A 178 7.70 3.83 -10.76
N THR A 179 6.53 4.45 -10.71
CA THR A 179 5.62 4.63 -11.85
C THR A 179 4.80 5.92 -11.69
N LEU A 180 3.92 6.22 -12.63
CA LEU A 180 3.07 7.43 -12.69
C LEU A 180 3.92 8.70 -12.79
N PHE A 181 4.52 8.90 -13.98
CA PHE A 181 5.40 10.03 -14.28
C PHE A 181 4.63 11.22 -14.85
N GLY A 182 5.01 12.43 -14.43
CA GLY A 182 4.36 13.69 -14.81
C GLY A 182 3.10 14.00 -14.03
N GLY A 183 2.22 14.83 -14.60
CA GLY A 183 0.94 15.19 -13.99
C GLY A 183 -0.17 14.17 -14.22
N PRO A 184 -1.28 14.25 -13.47
CA PRO A 184 -2.41 13.30 -13.56
C PRO A 184 -2.97 13.11 -14.98
N THR A 185 -2.91 14.12 -15.84
CA THR A 185 -3.36 14.07 -17.24
C THR A 185 -2.42 13.27 -18.15
N GLU A 186 -1.18 13.04 -17.73
CA GLU A 186 -0.16 12.34 -18.49
C GLU A 186 -0.10 10.84 -18.19
N PHE A 187 -0.62 10.39 -17.06
CA PHE A 187 -0.52 8.99 -16.63
C PHE A 187 -1.08 8.00 -17.67
N SER A 188 -2.23 8.33 -18.26
CA SER A 188 -2.84 7.50 -19.30
C SER A 188 -2.04 7.47 -20.61
N ALA A 189 -1.29 8.52 -20.92
CA ALA A 189 -0.51 8.62 -22.15
C ALA A 189 0.82 7.84 -22.08
N ARG A 190 1.39 7.68 -20.87
CA ARG A 190 2.67 6.98 -20.66
C ARG A 190 2.53 5.48 -20.44
N GLY A 191 1.30 4.96 -20.31
CA GLY A 191 1.03 3.53 -20.16
C GLY A 191 1.61 2.94 -18.86
N LEU A 192 2.05 1.67 -18.94
CA LEU A 192 2.55 0.89 -17.81
C LEU A 192 4.07 1.07 -17.58
N GLU A 193 4.60 2.28 -17.70
CA GLU A 193 6.02 2.54 -17.49
C GLU A 193 6.41 2.34 -16.03
N VAL A 194 7.38 1.43 -15.79
CA VAL A 194 7.95 1.18 -14.46
C VAL A 194 9.47 1.27 -14.54
N ARG A 195 10.08 2.17 -13.77
CA ARG A 195 11.55 2.38 -13.70
C ARG A 195 12.10 1.84 -12.40
N GLU A 196 13.35 1.37 -12.40
CA GLU A 196 14.09 1.01 -11.19
C GLU A 196 14.61 2.27 -10.48
N GLY A 197 14.70 2.19 -9.14
CA GLY A 197 15.03 3.35 -8.31
C GLY A 197 13.82 4.22 -8.01
N TYR A 198 14.08 5.48 -7.63
CA TYR A 198 13.07 6.52 -7.46
C TYR A 198 13.68 7.89 -7.78
N SER A 199 12.91 8.73 -8.47
CA SER A 199 13.29 10.10 -8.87
C SER A 199 12.07 11.03 -8.93
N ASP A 200 11.26 10.87 -9.97
CA ASP A 200 10.12 11.74 -10.32
C ASP A 200 8.77 11.01 -10.39
N GLY A 201 8.75 9.68 -10.24
CA GLY A 201 7.53 8.89 -10.21
C GLY A 201 6.65 9.21 -9.00
N ALA A 202 5.35 9.28 -9.22
CA ALA A 202 4.40 9.60 -8.17
C ALA A 202 4.10 8.40 -7.25
N PHE A 203 4.04 7.20 -7.79
CA PHE A 203 3.87 5.98 -7.01
C PHE A 203 5.20 5.24 -6.92
N VAL A 204 5.69 5.10 -5.70
CA VAL A 204 6.95 4.41 -5.40
C VAL A 204 6.67 3.09 -4.72
N VAL A 205 7.36 2.04 -5.16
CA VAL A 205 7.35 0.73 -4.50
C VAL A 205 8.72 0.50 -3.85
N LEU A 206 8.71 0.27 -2.55
CA LEU A 206 9.85 -0.14 -1.75
C LEU A 206 9.74 -1.64 -1.45
N CYS A 207 10.83 -2.37 -1.64
CA CYS A 207 10.93 -3.77 -1.31
C CYS A 207 12.15 -4.02 -0.40
N THR A 208 11.96 -4.84 0.64
CA THR A 208 13.02 -5.24 1.57
C THR A 208 12.76 -6.64 2.12
N ARG A 209 13.73 -7.20 2.87
CA ARG A 209 13.62 -8.51 3.53
C ARG A 209 13.77 -8.40 5.04
N ASN A 210 13.08 -9.27 5.75
CA ASN A 210 13.26 -9.50 7.18
C ASN A 210 14.51 -10.37 7.39
N THR A 211 15.62 -9.76 7.76
CA THR A 211 16.93 -10.44 7.95
C THR A 211 17.19 -10.82 9.42
#